data_072e9a9ab4a15fa3cef2065a0e7da940
#
_entry.id   072e9a9ab4a15fa3cef2065a0e7da940
#
_cell.length_a   1.000
_cell.length_b   1.000
_cell.length_c   1.000
_cell.angle_alpha   90.00
_cell.angle_beta   90.00
_cell.angle_gamma   90.00
#
_symmetry.space_group_name_H-M   'P 1'
#
loop_
_entity.id
_entity.type
_entity.pdbx_description
1 polymer ?
#
loop_
_entity_poly.entity_id
_entity_poly.type
_entity_poly.pdbx_seq_one_letter_code
_entity_poly.pdbx_strand_id
1 'polypeptide(L)'
;MTAPALVAALACIAPAVPALAQERPKLVLQITVDQLRGDLIERFGAGLGEDGFRRLIRGGVHFTQAHHGHANTETIVGHTTLATGADPAVHGMVANVWFDRVEGGQVYNVQDPDYPLVGAAGVDAATEIDPTQRAATTDGRSPGNILTSTIADEIGMFFGPEALIFGVSIKDRGAISMAGHTGQAYWFSKSEGRFVTSTFYRDDYPGWVSDWNGSGMVASYAGTSWTLADAPESYMFGTRDDQPWETDFPGFGRSFPHPWGEADDKYYTTRLTLSPAGDEITVDFAKALIEAEGIGQDAVPDYLSISLSSTDYVGHVFGPSSLEAEDNIRRLDRTLADLLDFVDDRVGLDQVLVVLSADHGSPENPGYLATHGIKAGTFDFERVDTEPGFVRLGAQFGEARALIRNFSSPYVYLNRELIAEKGLDPATVEDSVARELDLLPGIDLAVSSRRLREGQIGEGKVVDAVRRNFHRDRSGDIYVVFEPHWFIADFDGLTVASAHGSPWTYDTHVPVIFHGPGIPPARIARHVETVDVAPTIAAYLGTKPPSGATGVPLTEVLD
;
A
#
# COMPACT_ATOMS: atom_id res chain seq x y z
N MET A 1 5.85 83.79 16.65
CA MET A 1 4.76 83.24 15.81
C MET A 1 5.39 82.29 14.83
N THR A 2 5.38 80.96 15.13
CA THR A 2 5.94 79.91 14.31
C THR A 2 4.79 79.01 13.83
N ALA A 3 4.61 78.97 12.54
CA ALA A 3 3.59 78.13 11.91
C ALA A 3 4.08 76.62 11.81
N PRO A 4 3.23 75.62 12.04
CA PRO A 4 3.61 74.24 11.84
C PRO A 4 3.46 73.84 10.37
N ALA A 5 4.49 73.16 9.83
CA ALA A 5 4.45 72.53 8.50
C ALA A 5 3.64 71.21 8.54
N LEU A 6 2.64 71.12 7.69
CA LEU A 6 1.82 69.95 7.49
C LEU A 6 2.55 68.97 6.50
N VAL A 7 3.00 67.86 6.98
CA VAL A 7 3.55 66.76 6.11
C VAL A 7 2.39 65.87 5.67
N ALA A 8 2.02 65.93 4.40
CA ALA A 8 1.05 65.04 3.78
C ALA A 8 1.74 63.71 3.40
N ALA A 9 1.40 62.64 4.07
CA ALA A 9 1.82 61.27 3.69
C ALA A 9 0.94 60.78 2.54
N LEU A 10 1.52 60.62 1.34
CA LEU A 10 0.91 59.92 0.22
C LEU A 10 0.97 58.42 0.49
N ALA A 11 -0.16 57.82 0.81
CA ALA A 11 -0.29 56.35 0.83
C ALA A 11 -0.40 55.86 -0.61
N CYS A 12 0.64 55.20 -1.12
CA CYS A 12 0.57 54.43 -2.36
C CYS A 12 -0.32 53.18 -2.12
N ILE A 13 -1.55 53.19 -2.60
CA ILE A 13 -2.39 52.01 -2.71
C ILE A 13 -1.90 51.29 -3.96
N ALA A 14 -1.11 50.24 -3.79
CA ALA A 14 -0.82 49.30 -4.86
C ALA A 14 -2.12 48.57 -5.22
N PRO A 15 -2.50 48.46 -6.51
CA PRO A 15 -3.63 47.66 -6.90
C PRO A 15 -3.36 46.20 -6.47
N ALA A 16 -4.25 45.63 -5.67
CA ALA A 16 -4.25 44.19 -5.45
C ALA A 16 -4.53 43.56 -6.81
N VAL A 17 -3.54 42.90 -7.38
CA VAL A 17 -3.74 41.97 -8.52
C VAL A 17 -4.66 40.88 -7.95
N PRO A 18 -5.85 40.67 -8.53
CA PRO A 18 -6.64 39.52 -8.12
C PRO A 18 -5.77 38.27 -8.32
N ALA A 19 -5.51 37.51 -7.27
CA ALA A 19 -5.01 36.17 -7.42
C ALA A 19 -6.02 35.48 -8.33
N LEU A 20 -5.60 35.09 -9.53
CA LEU A 20 -6.40 34.21 -10.37
C LEU A 20 -6.67 32.99 -9.49
N ALA A 21 -7.92 32.76 -9.12
CA ALA A 21 -8.31 31.55 -8.43
C ALA A 21 -7.83 30.40 -9.33
N GLN A 22 -6.95 29.57 -8.85
CA GLN A 22 -6.50 28.38 -9.57
C GLN A 22 -7.75 27.57 -9.90
N GLU A 23 -7.99 27.31 -11.19
CA GLU A 23 -9.13 26.49 -11.59
C GLU A 23 -8.96 25.11 -10.97
N ARG A 24 -10.00 24.63 -10.28
CA ARG A 24 -9.97 23.29 -9.68
C ARG A 24 -9.92 22.25 -10.79
N PRO A 25 -9.22 21.15 -10.57
CA PRO A 25 -9.24 20.05 -11.51
C PRO A 25 -10.65 19.43 -11.55
N LYS A 26 -11.02 18.87 -12.67
CA LYS A 26 -12.26 18.09 -12.80
C LYS A 26 -12.12 16.69 -12.20
N LEU A 27 -10.90 16.19 -12.12
CA LEU A 27 -10.58 14.86 -11.62
C LEU A 27 -9.30 14.90 -10.78
N VAL A 28 -9.34 14.27 -9.61
CA VAL A 28 -8.15 13.82 -8.88
C VAL A 28 -7.96 12.34 -9.19
N LEU A 29 -6.92 12.02 -9.96
CA LEU A 29 -6.52 10.65 -10.27
C LEU A 29 -5.36 10.26 -9.36
N GLN A 30 -5.64 9.47 -8.33
CA GLN A 30 -4.62 8.99 -7.41
C GLN A 30 -4.21 7.56 -7.79
N ILE A 31 -2.97 7.40 -8.23
CA ILE A 31 -2.40 6.11 -8.64
C ILE A 31 -1.48 5.63 -7.53
N THR A 32 -1.79 4.49 -6.92
CA THR A 32 -0.91 3.82 -5.98
C THR A 32 -0.34 2.58 -6.65
N VAL A 33 0.97 2.52 -6.83
CA VAL A 33 1.64 1.30 -7.33
C VAL A 33 2.15 0.53 -6.12
N ASP A 34 1.49 -0.58 -5.82
CA ASP A 34 1.79 -1.44 -4.68
C ASP A 34 3.23 -1.98 -4.76
N GLN A 35 4.03 -1.76 -3.72
CA GLN A 35 5.44 -2.18 -3.62
C GLN A 35 6.41 -1.44 -4.57
N LEU A 36 6.06 -0.28 -5.12
CA LEU A 36 6.99 0.46 -5.97
C LEU A 36 8.07 1.16 -5.13
N ARG A 37 9.18 0.48 -4.91
CA ARG A 37 10.34 1.04 -4.22
C ARG A 37 10.87 2.26 -4.97
N GLY A 38 11.24 3.30 -4.24
CA GLY A 38 11.56 4.62 -4.81
C GLY A 38 12.74 4.68 -5.78
N ASP A 39 13.61 3.67 -5.81
CA ASP A 39 14.73 3.58 -6.76
C ASP A 39 14.36 2.89 -8.10
N LEU A 40 13.25 2.13 -8.18
CA LEU A 40 12.98 1.25 -9.33
C LEU A 40 12.73 2.02 -10.63
N ILE A 41 12.06 3.18 -10.56
CA ILE A 41 11.83 4.02 -11.76
C ILE A 41 13.16 4.50 -12.35
N GLU A 42 14.10 4.93 -11.51
CA GLU A 42 15.42 5.38 -11.97
C GLU A 42 16.30 4.19 -12.38
N ARG A 43 16.27 3.10 -11.62
CA ARG A 43 17.04 1.88 -11.84
C ARG A 43 16.73 1.23 -13.19
N PHE A 44 15.45 1.09 -13.51
CA PHE A 44 14.99 0.50 -14.77
C PHE A 44 14.71 1.54 -15.86
N GLY A 45 15.06 2.80 -15.60
CA GLY A 45 14.75 3.94 -16.45
C GLY A 45 15.17 3.81 -17.91
N ALA A 46 16.24 3.06 -18.22
CA ALA A 46 16.69 2.84 -19.60
C ALA A 46 15.65 2.10 -20.47
N GLY A 47 14.78 1.29 -19.85
CA GLY A 47 13.73 0.53 -20.54
C GLY A 47 12.37 1.21 -20.58
N LEU A 48 12.20 2.39 -19.93
CA LEU A 48 10.92 3.10 -19.86
C LEU A 48 10.70 3.96 -21.11
N GLY A 49 9.43 4.08 -21.52
CA GLY A 49 8.94 4.97 -22.57
C GLY A 49 8.90 6.45 -22.14
N GLU A 50 8.35 7.30 -23.00
CA GLU A 50 8.26 8.75 -22.75
C GLU A 50 6.92 9.16 -22.13
N ASP A 51 5.87 8.32 -22.23
CA ASP A 51 4.48 8.71 -22.02
C ASP A 51 3.88 8.16 -20.72
N GLY A 52 4.60 7.25 -20.00
CA GLY A 52 4.25 6.73 -18.68
C GLY A 52 4.87 7.55 -17.54
N PHE A 53 5.71 6.93 -16.73
CA PHE A 53 6.38 7.60 -15.60
C PHE A 53 7.09 8.89 -15.98
N ARG A 54 7.78 8.90 -17.15
CA ARG A 54 8.51 10.09 -17.59
C ARG A 54 7.60 11.27 -17.92
N ARG A 55 6.38 11.03 -18.43
CA ARG A 55 5.39 12.09 -18.67
C ARG A 55 5.06 12.81 -17.37
N LEU A 56 4.76 12.06 -16.30
CA LEU A 56 4.44 12.59 -15.00
C LEU A 56 5.63 13.34 -14.35
N ILE A 57 6.83 12.75 -14.42
CA ILE A 57 8.05 13.33 -13.84
C ILE A 57 8.44 14.63 -14.55
N ARG A 58 8.32 14.70 -15.88
CA ARG A 58 8.69 15.89 -16.65
C ARG A 58 7.67 17.01 -16.54
N GLY A 59 6.40 16.66 -16.38
CA GLY A 59 5.30 17.63 -16.34
C GLY A 59 4.90 18.07 -14.94
N GLY A 60 5.44 17.45 -13.88
CA GLY A 60 5.01 17.66 -12.51
C GLY A 60 6.14 17.81 -11.50
N VAL A 61 5.78 17.82 -10.22
CA VAL A 61 6.73 17.83 -9.10
C VAL A 61 7.01 16.40 -8.68
N HIS A 62 8.27 15.99 -8.72
CA HIS A 62 8.75 14.69 -8.26
C HIS A 62 9.58 14.83 -6.98
N PHE A 63 9.08 14.29 -5.87
CA PHE A 63 9.78 14.19 -4.60
C PHE A 63 10.58 12.89 -4.57
N THR A 64 11.91 13.00 -4.65
CA THR A 64 12.81 11.84 -4.79
C THR A 64 13.24 11.24 -3.45
N GLN A 65 12.82 11.82 -2.32
CA GLN A 65 13.12 11.36 -0.97
C GLN A 65 11.83 11.37 -0.13
N ALA A 66 10.81 10.69 -0.65
CA ALA A 66 9.57 10.47 0.08
C ALA A 66 9.61 9.14 0.84
N HIS A 67 9.14 9.13 2.08
CA HIS A 67 9.21 7.98 2.95
C HIS A 67 7.94 7.79 3.76
N HIS A 68 7.59 6.55 4.05
CA HIS A 68 6.68 6.22 5.14
C HIS A 68 7.37 6.44 6.48
N GLY A 69 6.70 7.13 7.41
CA GLY A 69 7.26 7.45 8.73
C GLY A 69 7.01 6.37 9.79
N HIS A 70 6.12 5.43 9.53
CA HIS A 70 5.74 4.33 10.43
C HIS A 70 6.58 3.07 10.22
N ALA A 71 6.52 2.13 11.16
CA ALA A 71 7.40 0.97 11.17
C ALA A 71 6.90 -0.20 10.32
N ASN A 72 5.59 -0.44 10.26
CA ASN A 72 5.01 -1.52 9.47
C ASN A 72 4.57 -1.01 8.11
N THR A 73 5.26 -1.43 7.07
CA THR A 73 5.04 -1.04 5.68
C THR A 73 4.30 -2.14 4.91
N GLU A 74 3.14 -2.54 5.43
CA GLU A 74 2.20 -3.45 4.75
C GLU A 74 1.17 -2.69 3.93
N THR A 75 0.55 -3.35 2.95
CA THR A 75 -0.36 -2.77 1.95
C THR A 75 -1.43 -1.86 2.56
N ILE A 76 -2.26 -2.37 3.51
CA ILE A 76 -3.34 -1.55 4.09
C ILE A 76 -2.80 -0.36 4.88
N VAL A 77 -1.63 -0.52 5.52
CA VAL A 77 -1.00 0.52 6.33
C VAL A 77 -0.58 1.68 5.45
N GLY A 78 0.14 1.40 4.36
CA GLY A 78 0.60 2.41 3.42
C GLY A 78 -0.55 3.07 2.65
N HIS A 79 -1.49 2.29 2.11
CA HIS A 79 -2.67 2.84 1.41
C HIS A 79 -3.48 3.77 2.32
N THR A 80 -3.78 3.33 3.57
CA THR A 80 -4.54 4.17 4.50
C THR A 80 -3.76 5.42 4.91
N THR A 81 -2.43 5.32 5.04
CA THR A 81 -1.57 6.49 5.27
C THR A 81 -1.68 7.51 4.12
N LEU A 82 -1.62 7.05 2.86
CA LEU A 82 -1.80 7.90 1.67
C LEU A 82 -3.21 8.51 1.60
N ALA A 83 -4.24 7.74 1.97
CA ALA A 83 -5.63 8.18 1.93
C ALA A 83 -6.00 9.17 3.04
N THR A 84 -5.37 9.06 4.22
CA THR A 84 -5.76 9.82 5.41
C THR A 84 -4.80 10.94 5.79
N GLY A 85 -3.55 10.88 5.33
CA GLY A 85 -2.49 11.77 5.81
C GLY A 85 -2.16 11.57 7.30
N ALA A 86 -2.47 10.41 7.85
CA ALA A 86 -2.27 10.06 9.25
C ALA A 86 -1.36 8.83 9.38
N ASP A 87 -0.74 8.68 10.55
CA ASP A 87 0.01 7.48 10.92
C ASP A 87 -0.93 6.34 11.40
N PRO A 88 -0.51 5.06 11.36
CA PRO A 88 -1.27 3.91 11.84
C PRO A 88 -1.78 4.04 13.27
N ALA A 89 -1.03 4.68 14.14
CA ALA A 89 -1.44 5.00 15.52
C ALA A 89 -2.74 5.81 15.59
N VAL A 90 -3.11 6.51 14.51
CA VAL A 90 -4.27 7.40 14.42
C VAL A 90 -5.36 6.78 13.55
N HIS A 91 -5.03 6.36 12.31
CA HIS A 91 -6.03 5.77 11.42
C HIS A 91 -6.39 4.32 11.76
N GLY A 92 -5.63 3.65 12.66
CA GLY A 92 -5.95 2.35 13.23
C GLY A 92 -5.57 1.13 12.40
N MET A 93 -5.13 1.28 11.15
CA MET A 93 -4.64 0.18 10.31
C MET A 93 -3.19 -0.12 10.67
N VAL A 94 -2.99 -0.99 11.65
CA VAL A 94 -1.66 -1.28 12.22
C VAL A 94 -0.90 -2.37 11.47
N ALA A 95 -1.63 -3.23 10.75
CA ALA A 95 -1.14 -4.36 9.95
C ALA A 95 -2.24 -4.83 9.00
N ASN A 96 -1.90 -5.70 8.02
CA ASN A 96 -2.89 -6.38 7.19
C ASN A 96 -3.83 -7.29 8.01
N VAL A 97 -3.31 -7.85 9.11
CA VAL A 97 -4.06 -8.68 10.06
C VAL A 97 -3.59 -8.35 11.47
N TRP A 98 -4.52 -8.21 12.40
CA TRP A 98 -4.20 -8.10 13.84
C TRP A 98 -5.06 -9.05 14.65
N PHE A 99 -4.65 -9.31 15.90
CA PHE A 99 -5.45 -10.10 16.83
C PHE A 99 -6.30 -9.17 17.70
N ASP A 100 -7.63 -9.33 17.61
CA ASP A 100 -8.56 -8.63 18.48
C ASP A 100 -8.65 -9.36 19.82
N ARG A 101 -8.36 -8.63 20.91
CA ARG A 101 -8.35 -9.21 22.25
C ARG A 101 -9.74 -9.39 22.85
N VAL A 102 -10.73 -8.64 22.33
CA VAL A 102 -12.12 -8.71 22.82
C VAL A 102 -12.82 -9.89 22.19
N GLU A 103 -12.72 -10.01 20.86
CA GLU A 103 -13.31 -11.11 20.08
C GLU A 103 -12.50 -12.41 20.20
N GLY A 104 -11.22 -12.32 20.57
CA GLY A 104 -10.33 -13.47 20.75
C GLY A 104 -9.88 -14.12 19.44
N GLY A 105 -9.94 -13.40 18.33
CA GLY A 105 -9.63 -13.88 16.98
C GLY A 105 -8.79 -12.91 16.15
N GLN A 106 -8.32 -13.41 15.00
CA GLN A 106 -7.68 -12.55 13.99
C GLN A 106 -8.73 -11.72 13.25
N VAL A 107 -8.36 -10.48 12.92
CA VAL A 107 -9.16 -9.56 12.12
C VAL A 107 -8.38 -9.20 10.87
N TYR A 108 -8.93 -9.51 9.71
CA TYR A 108 -8.46 -8.99 8.44
C TYR A 108 -8.96 -7.54 8.27
N ASN A 109 -8.08 -6.65 7.85
CA ASN A 109 -8.23 -5.20 7.94
C ASN A 109 -9.55 -4.60 7.39
N VAL A 110 -10.09 -5.12 6.28
CA VAL A 110 -11.34 -4.64 5.66
C VAL A 110 -12.50 -5.64 5.79
N GLN A 111 -12.34 -6.72 6.59
CA GLN A 111 -13.45 -7.63 6.85
C GLN A 111 -14.58 -6.95 7.61
N ASP A 112 -15.81 -7.26 7.22
CA ASP A 112 -17.02 -6.77 7.88
C ASP A 112 -18.19 -7.72 7.63
N PRO A 113 -18.66 -8.47 8.64
CA PRO A 113 -19.73 -9.46 8.47
C PRO A 113 -21.08 -8.84 8.08
N ASP A 114 -21.29 -7.56 8.33
CA ASP A 114 -22.57 -6.87 8.05
C ASP A 114 -22.73 -6.52 6.56
N TYR A 115 -21.62 -6.56 5.78
CA TYR A 115 -21.61 -6.14 4.38
C TYR A 115 -21.08 -7.23 3.44
N PRO A 116 -21.87 -8.29 3.16
CA PRO A 116 -21.47 -9.37 2.27
C PRO A 116 -21.16 -8.89 0.85
N LEU A 117 -20.44 -9.71 0.09
CA LEU A 117 -20.17 -9.43 -1.32
C LEU A 117 -21.46 -9.53 -2.15
N VAL A 118 -21.58 -8.66 -3.16
CA VAL A 118 -22.73 -8.66 -4.07
C VAL A 118 -22.62 -9.81 -5.04
N GLY A 119 -23.46 -10.84 -4.87
CA GLY A 119 -23.57 -11.98 -5.79
C GLY A 119 -22.24 -12.69 -6.08
N ALA A 120 -21.32 -12.71 -5.11
CA ALA A 120 -20.01 -13.34 -5.22
C ALA A 120 -19.67 -14.12 -3.95
N ALA A 121 -18.81 -15.12 -4.09
CA ALA A 121 -18.18 -15.81 -2.96
C ALA A 121 -16.93 -15.03 -2.52
N GLY A 122 -16.47 -15.30 -1.31
CA GLY A 122 -15.23 -14.72 -0.77
C GLY A 122 -13.98 -15.39 -1.32
N VAL A 123 -12.92 -15.27 -0.55
CA VAL A 123 -11.60 -15.82 -0.90
C VAL A 123 -11.62 -17.34 -0.93
N ASP A 124 -11.18 -17.93 -2.04
CA ASP A 124 -10.87 -19.36 -2.08
C ASP A 124 -9.46 -19.61 -1.53
N ALA A 125 -9.40 -20.10 -0.29
CA ALA A 125 -8.13 -20.40 0.38
C ALA A 125 -7.25 -21.43 -0.38
N ALA A 126 -7.82 -22.21 -1.31
CA ALA A 126 -7.06 -23.18 -2.10
C ALA A 126 -6.28 -22.56 -3.27
N THR A 127 -6.64 -21.34 -3.67
CA THR A 127 -6.05 -20.61 -4.81
C THR A 127 -5.43 -19.28 -4.41
N GLU A 128 -5.81 -18.73 -3.25
CA GLU A 128 -5.26 -17.50 -2.71
C GLU A 128 -3.84 -17.74 -2.16
N ILE A 129 -2.88 -16.92 -2.61
CA ILE A 129 -1.49 -16.96 -2.15
C ILE A 129 -1.19 -15.97 -1.04
N ASP A 130 -1.99 -14.90 -0.93
CA ASP A 130 -1.85 -13.89 0.12
C ASP A 130 -2.39 -14.44 1.45
N PRO A 131 -1.52 -14.77 2.43
CA PRO A 131 -1.95 -15.35 3.70
C PRO A 131 -2.82 -14.40 4.49
N THR A 132 -2.69 -13.09 4.26
CA THR A 132 -3.47 -12.09 4.97
C THR A 132 -4.93 -12.08 4.52
N GLN A 133 -5.20 -12.27 3.22
CA GLN A 133 -6.56 -12.43 2.71
C GLN A 133 -7.20 -13.75 3.19
N ARG A 134 -6.40 -14.83 3.28
CA ARG A 134 -6.88 -16.12 3.85
C ARG A 134 -7.23 -16.03 5.32
N ALA A 135 -6.65 -15.08 6.06
CA ALA A 135 -6.97 -14.87 7.47
C ALA A 135 -8.33 -14.21 7.71
N ALA A 136 -9.01 -13.73 6.66
CA ALA A 136 -10.35 -13.17 6.79
C ALA A 136 -11.34 -14.22 7.32
N THR A 137 -12.08 -13.87 8.36
CA THR A 137 -13.06 -14.77 9.01
C THR A 137 -14.47 -14.63 8.42
N THR A 138 -14.68 -13.67 7.52
CA THR A 138 -15.93 -13.41 6.81
C THR A 138 -15.64 -12.91 5.40
N ASP A 139 -16.58 -13.14 4.48
CA ASP A 139 -16.49 -12.66 3.10
C ASP A 139 -16.88 -11.18 2.93
N GLY A 140 -17.58 -10.61 3.91
CA GLY A 140 -18.02 -9.22 3.86
C GLY A 140 -16.87 -8.23 3.96
N ARG A 141 -17.04 -7.06 3.34
CA ARG A 141 -16.00 -6.01 3.22
C ARG A 141 -16.58 -4.61 3.41
N SER A 142 -15.88 -3.78 4.21
CA SER A 142 -16.19 -2.35 4.35
C SER A 142 -14.95 -1.57 4.81
N PRO A 143 -14.96 -0.22 4.76
CA PRO A 143 -13.93 0.62 5.36
C PRO A 143 -14.10 0.81 6.89
N GLY A 144 -15.04 0.13 7.54
CA GLY A 144 -15.45 0.37 8.94
C GLY A 144 -14.33 0.30 9.97
N ASN A 145 -13.21 -0.36 9.64
CA ASN A 145 -12.04 -0.42 10.50
C ASN A 145 -11.11 0.80 10.38
N ILE A 146 -11.28 1.68 9.41
CA ILE A 146 -10.54 2.94 9.29
C ILE A 146 -11.13 3.96 10.26
N LEU A 147 -10.33 4.46 11.21
CA LEU A 147 -10.83 5.26 12.34
C LEU A 147 -10.88 6.77 12.06
N THR A 148 -10.46 7.21 10.87
CA THR A 148 -10.43 8.61 10.45
C THR A 148 -11.09 8.77 9.10
N SER A 149 -11.50 9.99 8.73
CA SER A 149 -11.88 10.26 7.35
C SER A 149 -10.69 10.14 6.42
N THR A 150 -10.95 9.85 5.15
CA THR A 150 -9.99 9.85 4.05
C THR A 150 -10.10 11.12 3.22
N ILE A 151 -9.15 11.37 2.33
CA ILE A 151 -9.28 12.48 1.37
C ILE A 151 -10.49 12.31 0.44
N ALA A 152 -10.82 11.08 0.10
CA ALA A 152 -12.04 10.74 -0.65
C ALA A 152 -13.31 11.17 0.10
N ASP A 153 -13.37 10.90 1.41
CA ASP A 153 -14.48 11.34 2.26
C ASP A 153 -14.59 12.88 2.31
N GLU A 154 -13.45 13.57 2.45
CA GLU A 154 -13.44 15.04 2.52
C GLU A 154 -13.88 15.69 1.19
N ILE A 155 -13.49 15.10 0.05
CA ILE A 155 -13.96 15.52 -1.27
C ILE A 155 -15.48 15.33 -1.37
N GLY A 156 -16.01 14.14 -1.06
CA GLY A 156 -17.43 13.86 -1.10
C GLY A 156 -18.26 14.74 -0.16
N MET A 157 -17.76 14.98 1.07
CA MET A 157 -18.44 15.86 2.02
C MET A 157 -18.41 17.33 1.60
N PHE A 158 -17.35 17.80 0.95
CA PHE A 158 -17.19 19.20 0.56
C PHE A 158 -17.96 19.54 -0.71
N PHE A 159 -17.87 18.70 -1.74
CA PHE A 159 -18.51 18.95 -3.05
C PHE A 159 -19.92 18.37 -3.13
N GLY A 160 -20.28 17.47 -2.21
CA GLY A 160 -21.63 16.88 -2.15
C GLY A 160 -21.82 15.70 -3.11
N PRO A 161 -23.09 15.29 -3.34
CA PRO A 161 -23.40 14.05 -4.07
C PRO A 161 -23.11 14.11 -5.58
N GLU A 162 -22.74 15.27 -6.11
CA GLU A 162 -22.33 15.43 -7.51
C GLU A 162 -20.87 15.00 -7.72
N ALA A 163 -20.04 14.97 -6.66
CA ALA A 163 -18.69 14.45 -6.72
C ALA A 163 -18.70 12.91 -6.78
N LEU A 164 -18.17 12.37 -7.86
CA LEU A 164 -18.07 10.93 -8.08
C LEU A 164 -16.76 10.42 -7.45
N ILE A 165 -16.88 9.41 -6.57
CA ILE A 165 -15.74 8.92 -5.79
C ILE A 165 -15.62 7.42 -5.94
N PHE A 166 -14.47 6.96 -6.47
CA PHE A 166 -14.23 5.55 -6.74
C PHE A 166 -12.82 5.09 -6.34
N GLY A 167 -12.73 3.82 -5.91
CA GLY A 167 -11.49 3.09 -5.72
C GLY A 167 -11.51 1.77 -6.49
N VAL A 168 -10.45 1.48 -7.23
CA VAL A 168 -10.30 0.26 -8.04
C VAL A 168 -8.95 -0.38 -7.77
N SER A 169 -8.92 -1.70 -7.54
CA SER A 169 -7.67 -2.44 -7.35
C SER A 169 -7.87 -3.94 -7.61
N ILE A 170 -6.78 -4.68 -7.77
CA ILE A 170 -6.82 -6.15 -7.63
C ILE A 170 -7.10 -6.54 -6.16
N LYS A 171 -6.47 -5.84 -5.21
CA LYS A 171 -6.61 -6.12 -3.77
C LYS A 171 -7.80 -5.35 -3.19
N ASP A 172 -8.70 -6.02 -2.47
CA ASP A 172 -9.84 -5.42 -1.78
C ASP A 172 -9.43 -4.22 -0.92
N ARG A 173 -8.40 -4.38 -0.10
CA ARG A 173 -7.87 -3.35 0.80
C ARG A 173 -7.33 -2.11 0.08
N GLY A 174 -6.74 -2.29 -1.11
CA GLY A 174 -6.27 -1.19 -1.95
C GLY A 174 -7.41 -0.33 -2.50
N ALA A 175 -8.51 -0.95 -2.94
CA ALA A 175 -9.69 -0.23 -3.42
C ALA A 175 -10.46 0.44 -2.26
N ILE A 176 -10.73 -0.31 -1.20
CA ILE A 176 -11.60 0.09 -0.08
C ILE A 176 -11.00 1.26 0.72
N SER A 177 -9.71 1.17 1.08
CA SER A 177 -9.06 2.23 1.87
C SER A 177 -9.00 3.56 1.14
N MET A 178 -8.87 3.51 -0.18
CA MET A 178 -8.77 4.71 -1.02
C MET A 178 -10.14 5.30 -1.37
N ALA A 179 -11.19 4.47 -1.52
CA ALA A 179 -12.56 4.94 -1.71
C ALA A 179 -13.15 5.57 -0.44
N GLY A 180 -12.63 5.21 0.73
CA GLY A 180 -13.11 5.69 2.02
C GLY A 180 -14.53 5.24 2.35
N HIS A 181 -15.21 6.03 3.22
CA HIS A 181 -16.54 5.70 3.75
C HIS A 181 -17.68 6.22 2.86
N THR A 182 -17.40 7.17 1.98
CA THR A 182 -18.42 7.84 1.16
C THR A 182 -18.36 7.50 -0.32
N GLY A 183 -17.28 6.87 -0.77
CA GLY A 183 -17.05 6.47 -2.15
C GLY A 183 -17.65 5.12 -2.52
N GLN A 184 -17.18 4.59 -3.64
CA GLN A 184 -17.54 3.28 -4.18
C GLN A 184 -16.23 2.50 -4.42
N ALA A 185 -16.18 1.21 -4.12
CA ALA A 185 -15.00 0.40 -4.33
C ALA A 185 -15.29 -0.85 -5.16
N TYR A 186 -14.40 -1.16 -6.09
CA TYR A 186 -14.39 -2.40 -6.86
C TYR A 186 -13.02 -3.05 -6.80
N TRP A 187 -12.98 -4.37 -6.61
CA TRP A 187 -11.72 -5.12 -6.57
C TRP A 187 -11.86 -6.45 -7.29
N PHE A 188 -10.74 -6.99 -7.76
CA PHE A 188 -10.74 -8.23 -8.51
C PHE A 188 -10.81 -9.44 -7.58
N SER A 189 -11.83 -10.27 -7.75
CA SER A 189 -11.94 -11.56 -7.06
C SER A 189 -11.22 -12.64 -7.86
N LYS A 190 -10.14 -13.19 -7.30
CA LYS A 190 -9.41 -14.30 -7.93
C LYS A 190 -10.25 -15.57 -8.00
N SER A 191 -11.12 -15.82 -7.01
CA SER A 191 -12.04 -16.96 -7.00
C SER A 191 -13.12 -16.89 -8.08
N GLU A 192 -13.58 -15.67 -8.40
CA GLU A 192 -14.66 -15.43 -9.37
C GLU A 192 -14.13 -15.03 -10.77
N GLY A 193 -12.87 -14.61 -10.88
CA GLY A 193 -12.28 -14.11 -12.13
C GLY A 193 -12.93 -12.82 -12.65
N ARG A 194 -13.43 -11.97 -11.77
CA ARG A 194 -14.17 -10.74 -12.13
C ARG A 194 -14.04 -9.67 -11.05
N PHE A 195 -14.40 -8.41 -11.38
CA PHE A 195 -14.51 -7.36 -10.37
C PHE A 195 -15.79 -7.51 -9.55
N VAL A 196 -15.63 -7.33 -8.24
CA VAL A 196 -16.69 -7.45 -7.24
C VAL A 196 -16.75 -6.21 -6.36
N THR A 197 -17.83 -6.09 -5.60
CA THR A 197 -18.05 -5.08 -4.56
C THR A 197 -18.83 -5.69 -3.40
N SER A 198 -19.04 -4.94 -2.32
CA SER A 198 -19.86 -5.37 -1.18
C SER A 198 -21.14 -4.55 -1.05
N THR A 199 -22.05 -5.05 -0.22
CA THR A 199 -23.32 -4.36 0.09
C THR A 199 -23.11 -3.06 0.90
N PHE A 200 -21.90 -2.77 1.39
CA PHE A 200 -21.56 -1.46 1.93
C PHE A 200 -21.69 -0.37 0.86
N TYR A 201 -21.28 -0.69 -0.36
CA TYR A 201 -21.23 0.26 -1.47
C TYR A 201 -22.47 0.22 -2.34
N ARG A 202 -22.99 -0.96 -2.65
CA ARG A 202 -24.12 -1.15 -3.56
C ARG A 202 -24.91 -2.43 -3.24
N ASP A 203 -26.21 -2.40 -3.46
CA ASP A 203 -27.06 -3.59 -3.36
C ASP A 203 -26.93 -4.50 -4.59
N ASP A 204 -26.68 -3.91 -5.78
CA ASP A 204 -26.56 -4.61 -7.06
C ASP A 204 -25.47 -4.00 -7.94
N TYR A 205 -24.95 -4.76 -8.91
CA TYR A 205 -24.02 -4.24 -9.90
C TYR A 205 -24.70 -3.28 -10.88
N PRO A 206 -24.07 -2.12 -11.20
CA PRO A 206 -24.43 -1.34 -12.38
C PRO A 206 -24.30 -2.20 -13.65
N GLY A 207 -25.15 -1.89 -14.67
CA GLY A 207 -25.15 -2.64 -15.93
C GLY A 207 -23.76 -2.75 -16.58
N TRP A 208 -23.02 -1.66 -16.58
CA TRP A 208 -21.68 -1.62 -17.16
C TRP A 208 -20.66 -2.56 -16.45
N VAL A 209 -20.76 -2.74 -15.13
CA VAL A 209 -19.93 -3.70 -14.40
C VAL A 209 -20.25 -5.13 -14.84
N SER A 210 -21.53 -5.45 -14.99
CA SER A 210 -21.97 -6.77 -15.49
C SER A 210 -21.51 -7.00 -16.92
N ASP A 211 -21.60 -5.97 -17.77
CA ASP A 211 -21.14 -6.00 -19.17
C ASP A 211 -19.63 -6.21 -19.25
N TRP A 212 -18.85 -5.48 -18.43
CA TRP A 212 -17.40 -5.64 -18.38
C TRP A 212 -17.00 -7.03 -17.88
N ASN A 213 -17.61 -7.50 -16.78
CA ASN A 213 -17.37 -8.84 -16.23
C ASN A 213 -17.72 -9.95 -17.23
N GLY A 214 -18.67 -9.70 -18.14
CA GLY A 214 -19.06 -10.59 -19.24
C GLY A 214 -18.28 -10.39 -20.54
N SER A 215 -17.38 -9.41 -20.65
CA SER A 215 -16.69 -9.03 -21.89
C SER A 215 -15.71 -10.07 -22.44
N GLY A 216 -15.24 -10.97 -21.57
CA GLY A 216 -14.19 -11.93 -21.91
C GLY A 216 -12.77 -11.38 -21.77
N MET A 217 -12.57 -10.18 -21.22
CA MET A 217 -11.23 -9.58 -21.01
C MET A 217 -10.33 -10.54 -20.23
N VAL A 218 -10.78 -11.02 -19.09
CA VAL A 218 -9.99 -11.98 -18.28
C VAL A 218 -9.71 -13.27 -19.03
N ALA A 219 -10.71 -13.82 -19.73
CA ALA A 219 -10.55 -15.05 -20.50
C ALA A 219 -9.64 -14.93 -21.73
N SER A 220 -9.36 -13.70 -22.20
CA SER A 220 -8.51 -13.47 -23.37
C SER A 220 -7.05 -13.86 -23.17
N TYR A 221 -6.61 -13.97 -21.92
CA TYR A 221 -5.25 -14.43 -21.58
C TYR A 221 -5.10 -15.97 -21.60
N ALA A 222 -6.20 -16.72 -21.64
CA ALA A 222 -6.15 -18.19 -21.61
C ALA A 222 -5.36 -18.78 -22.79
N GLY A 223 -4.53 -19.80 -22.50
CA GLY A 223 -3.67 -20.44 -23.48
C GLY A 223 -2.48 -19.58 -23.96
N THR A 224 -2.25 -18.43 -23.34
CA THR A 224 -1.13 -17.54 -23.66
C THR A 224 -0.14 -17.44 -22.47
N SER A 225 0.89 -16.60 -22.59
CA SER A 225 1.97 -16.50 -21.61
C SER A 225 2.46 -15.07 -21.47
N TRP A 226 2.95 -14.73 -20.28
CA TRP A 226 3.78 -13.54 -20.08
C TRP A 226 5.15 -13.79 -20.71
N THR A 227 5.47 -13.03 -21.75
CA THR A 227 6.74 -13.04 -22.46
C THR A 227 7.45 -11.72 -22.25
N LEU A 228 8.76 -11.65 -22.42
CA LEU A 228 9.49 -10.39 -22.34
C LEU A 228 8.91 -9.34 -23.30
N ALA A 229 8.77 -8.12 -22.83
CA ALA A 229 8.27 -6.98 -23.60
C ALA A 229 9.26 -6.52 -24.67
N ASP A 230 10.56 -6.70 -24.43
CA ASP A 230 11.66 -6.26 -25.28
C ASP A 230 12.70 -7.38 -25.48
N ALA A 231 13.74 -7.13 -26.29
CA ALA A 231 14.83 -8.09 -26.50
C ALA A 231 15.63 -8.29 -25.21
N PRO A 232 15.99 -9.54 -24.83
CA PRO A 232 16.63 -9.85 -23.55
C PRO A 232 17.91 -9.03 -23.28
N GLU A 233 18.63 -8.67 -24.32
CA GLU A 233 19.88 -7.88 -24.22
C GLU A 233 19.65 -6.44 -23.75
N SER A 234 18.41 -5.96 -23.81
CA SER A 234 18.05 -4.62 -23.33
C SER A 234 17.79 -4.56 -21.81
N TYR A 235 17.67 -5.73 -21.14
CA TYR A 235 17.40 -5.81 -19.72
C TYR A 235 18.69 -5.84 -18.90
N MET A 236 18.67 -5.19 -17.75
CA MET A 236 19.74 -5.26 -16.76
C MET A 236 19.91 -6.70 -16.25
N PHE A 237 18.79 -7.42 -16.09
CA PHE A 237 18.75 -8.79 -15.62
C PHE A 237 18.59 -9.84 -16.73
N GLY A 238 18.69 -9.48 -18.00
CA GLY A 238 18.44 -10.34 -19.16
C GLY A 238 19.25 -11.65 -19.25
N THR A 239 20.32 -11.79 -18.44
CA THR A 239 21.12 -13.02 -18.32
C THR A 239 20.91 -13.75 -16.99
N ARG A 240 19.92 -13.35 -16.19
CA ARG A 240 19.65 -13.84 -14.84
C ARG A 240 18.23 -14.39 -14.67
N ASP A 241 17.68 -14.98 -15.70
CA ASP A 241 16.45 -15.75 -15.66
C ASP A 241 16.67 -17.07 -14.89
N ASP A 242 15.65 -17.62 -14.23
CA ASP A 242 15.68 -18.87 -13.44
C ASP A 242 16.69 -18.84 -12.25
N GLN A 243 16.46 -17.97 -11.28
CA GLN A 243 17.30 -17.94 -10.09
C GLN A 243 16.77 -18.90 -9.00
N PRO A 244 17.67 -19.61 -8.27
CA PRO A 244 17.26 -20.63 -7.28
C PRO A 244 16.55 -20.06 -6.04
N TRP A 245 16.60 -18.75 -5.84
CA TRP A 245 15.94 -18.06 -4.74
C TRP A 245 14.56 -17.47 -5.12
N GLU A 246 14.16 -17.57 -6.38
CA GLU A 246 12.82 -17.21 -6.84
C GLU A 246 11.82 -18.30 -6.51
N THR A 247 10.57 -17.92 -6.32
CA THR A 247 9.50 -18.86 -6.02
C THR A 247 9.10 -19.65 -7.28
N ASP A 248 9.18 -20.95 -7.23
CA ASP A 248 8.67 -21.82 -8.29
C ASP A 248 7.15 -22.01 -8.12
N PHE A 249 6.38 -21.04 -8.63
CA PHE A 249 4.93 -21.10 -8.51
C PHE A 249 4.33 -22.14 -9.47
N PRO A 250 3.37 -22.97 -9.01
CA PRO A 250 2.81 -24.08 -9.79
C PRO A 250 2.32 -23.69 -11.18
N GLY A 251 2.93 -24.28 -12.21
CA GLY A 251 2.58 -24.06 -13.62
C GLY A 251 2.93 -22.68 -14.17
N PHE A 252 3.63 -21.84 -13.40
CA PHE A 252 4.13 -20.54 -13.82
C PHE A 252 5.66 -20.57 -14.02
N GLY A 253 6.37 -21.23 -13.10
CA GLY A 253 7.82 -21.41 -13.16
C GLY A 253 8.59 -20.14 -12.75
N ARG A 254 9.94 -20.21 -12.92
CA ARG A 254 10.89 -19.13 -12.59
C ARG A 254 11.58 -18.56 -13.82
N SER A 255 11.14 -18.91 -15.02
CA SER A 255 11.78 -18.48 -16.25
C SER A 255 10.78 -18.16 -17.34
N PHE A 256 11.09 -17.15 -18.13
CA PHE A 256 10.27 -16.80 -19.31
C PHE A 256 10.25 -17.90 -20.37
N PRO A 257 9.10 -18.12 -21.04
CA PRO A 257 7.82 -17.45 -20.82
C PRO A 257 7.04 -18.06 -19.64
N HIS A 258 6.30 -17.22 -18.89
CA HIS A 258 5.43 -17.67 -17.81
C HIS A 258 4.01 -17.94 -18.34
N PRO A 259 3.54 -19.21 -18.43
CA PRO A 259 2.22 -19.51 -18.96
C PRO A 259 1.12 -19.14 -17.95
N TRP A 260 0.07 -18.46 -18.41
CA TRP A 260 -1.10 -18.22 -17.55
C TRP A 260 -1.96 -19.48 -17.41
N GLY A 261 -1.89 -20.39 -18.38
CA GLY A 261 -2.70 -21.62 -18.43
C GLY A 261 -4.05 -21.44 -19.10
N GLU A 262 -4.90 -22.46 -19.02
CA GLU A 262 -6.26 -22.40 -19.54
C GLU A 262 -7.21 -21.75 -18.53
N ALA A 263 -8.35 -21.23 -19.00
CA ALA A 263 -9.29 -20.49 -18.15
C ALA A 263 -9.90 -21.31 -17.00
N ASP A 264 -9.91 -22.63 -17.10
CA ASP A 264 -10.37 -23.58 -16.08
C ASP A 264 -9.23 -24.14 -15.20
N ASP A 265 -7.98 -23.69 -15.41
CA ASP A 265 -6.87 -24.05 -14.55
C ASP A 265 -7.07 -23.50 -13.14
N LYS A 266 -6.77 -24.30 -12.13
CA LYS A 266 -6.92 -23.94 -10.71
C LYS A 266 -6.30 -22.58 -10.35
N TYR A 267 -5.14 -22.26 -10.90
CA TYR A 267 -4.39 -21.03 -10.58
C TYR A 267 -4.40 -20.00 -11.72
N TYR A 268 -5.32 -20.10 -12.67
CA TYR A 268 -5.37 -19.19 -13.82
C TYR A 268 -5.41 -17.72 -13.39
N THR A 269 -6.42 -17.35 -12.63
CA THR A 269 -6.60 -15.96 -12.13
C THR A 269 -5.47 -15.52 -11.21
N THR A 270 -4.95 -16.42 -10.38
CA THR A 270 -3.78 -16.16 -9.53
C THR A 270 -2.56 -15.81 -10.38
N ARG A 271 -2.26 -16.58 -11.45
CA ARG A 271 -1.13 -16.29 -12.36
C ARG A 271 -1.30 -14.96 -13.08
N LEU A 272 -2.52 -14.55 -13.43
CA LEU A 272 -2.78 -13.22 -13.98
C LEU A 272 -2.35 -12.13 -12.99
N THR A 273 -2.70 -12.26 -11.71
CA THR A 273 -2.33 -11.27 -10.68
C THR A 273 -0.84 -11.28 -10.33
N LEU A 274 -0.13 -12.41 -10.54
CA LEU A 274 1.33 -12.54 -10.39
C LEU A 274 2.12 -11.99 -11.59
N SER A 275 1.48 -11.26 -12.48
CA SER A 275 2.06 -10.79 -13.73
C SER A 275 1.51 -9.41 -14.10
N PRO A 276 2.07 -8.71 -15.08
CA PRO A 276 1.54 -7.43 -15.56
C PRO A 276 0.07 -7.44 -15.99
N ALA A 277 -0.46 -8.62 -16.33
CA ALA A 277 -1.88 -8.79 -16.71
C ALA A 277 -2.84 -8.27 -15.63
N GLY A 278 -2.48 -8.38 -14.35
CA GLY A 278 -3.30 -7.86 -13.26
C GLY A 278 -3.49 -6.34 -13.35
N ASP A 279 -2.43 -5.59 -13.62
CA ASP A 279 -2.50 -4.13 -13.78
C ASP A 279 -3.21 -3.75 -15.09
N GLU A 280 -2.99 -4.49 -16.19
CA GLU A 280 -3.68 -4.30 -17.46
C GLU A 280 -5.21 -4.47 -17.29
N ILE A 281 -5.65 -5.53 -16.60
CA ILE A 281 -7.06 -5.80 -16.27
C ILE A 281 -7.64 -4.69 -15.40
N THR A 282 -6.88 -4.20 -14.42
CA THR A 282 -7.32 -3.12 -13.51
C THR A 282 -7.53 -1.81 -14.27
N VAL A 283 -6.61 -1.45 -15.15
CA VAL A 283 -6.70 -0.23 -15.96
C VAL A 283 -7.83 -0.33 -16.99
N ASP A 284 -8.04 -1.48 -17.62
CA ASP A 284 -9.15 -1.69 -18.55
C ASP A 284 -10.52 -1.52 -17.84
N PHE A 285 -10.67 -2.09 -16.64
CA PHE A 285 -11.86 -1.86 -15.82
C PHE A 285 -12.03 -0.39 -15.42
N ALA A 286 -10.95 0.29 -15.02
CA ALA A 286 -11.00 1.70 -14.64
C ALA A 286 -11.38 2.61 -15.82
N LYS A 287 -10.94 2.30 -17.04
CA LYS A 287 -11.37 3.01 -18.25
C LYS A 287 -12.87 2.86 -18.51
N ALA A 288 -13.38 1.63 -18.38
CA ALA A 288 -14.83 1.38 -18.51
C ALA A 288 -15.64 2.14 -17.44
N LEU A 289 -15.13 2.23 -16.21
CA LEU A 289 -15.71 3.00 -15.12
C LEU A 289 -15.75 4.50 -15.47
N ILE A 290 -14.63 5.08 -15.93
CA ILE A 290 -14.55 6.49 -16.32
C ILE A 290 -15.60 6.83 -17.40
N GLU A 291 -15.74 5.97 -18.42
CA GLU A 291 -16.73 6.17 -19.48
C GLU A 291 -18.17 6.04 -18.99
N ALA A 292 -18.46 5.00 -18.22
CA ALA A 292 -19.83 4.66 -17.84
C ALA A 292 -20.40 5.61 -16.77
N GLU A 293 -19.58 6.02 -15.81
CA GLU A 293 -19.98 6.92 -14.73
C GLU A 293 -19.81 8.41 -15.11
N GLY A 294 -19.11 8.72 -16.20
CA GLY A 294 -18.89 10.09 -16.68
C GLY A 294 -17.90 10.88 -15.81
N ILE A 295 -16.88 10.20 -15.27
CA ILE A 295 -15.88 10.81 -14.39
C ILE A 295 -15.13 11.94 -15.09
N GLY A 296 -15.04 13.11 -14.41
CA GLY A 296 -14.35 14.29 -14.92
C GLY A 296 -15.09 15.03 -16.03
N GLN A 297 -16.39 14.76 -16.27
CA GLN A 297 -17.13 15.37 -17.38
C GLN A 297 -17.82 16.68 -17.02
N ASP A 298 -17.87 17.05 -15.74
CA ASP A 298 -18.45 18.33 -15.30
C ASP A 298 -17.39 19.22 -14.59
N ALA A 299 -17.84 20.22 -13.84
CA ALA A 299 -16.96 21.16 -13.12
C ALA A 299 -16.76 20.80 -11.64
N VAL A 300 -17.45 19.77 -11.16
CA VAL A 300 -17.29 19.27 -9.79
C VAL A 300 -16.11 18.32 -9.76
N PRO A 301 -15.14 18.53 -8.87
CA PRO A 301 -14.02 17.62 -8.77
C PRO A 301 -14.41 16.20 -8.37
N ASP A 302 -14.16 15.24 -9.24
CA ASP A 302 -14.28 13.82 -8.96
C ASP A 302 -12.98 13.26 -8.37
N TYR A 303 -13.06 12.09 -7.77
CA TYR A 303 -11.90 11.36 -7.25
C TYR A 303 -11.93 9.91 -7.72
N LEU A 304 -10.86 9.50 -8.38
CA LEU A 304 -10.63 8.10 -8.76
C LEU A 304 -9.27 7.64 -8.24
N SER A 305 -9.28 6.63 -7.38
CA SER A 305 -8.06 5.93 -7.00
C SER A 305 -7.93 4.62 -7.77
N ILE A 306 -6.77 4.40 -8.38
CA ILE A 306 -6.40 3.14 -9.03
C ILE A 306 -5.17 2.60 -8.31
N SER A 307 -5.29 1.43 -7.67
CA SER A 307 -4.17 0.73 -7.06
C SER A 307 -3.73 -0.42 -7.95
N LEU A 308 -2.49 -0.33 -8.48
CA LEU A 308 -1.87 -1.27 -9.38
C LEU A 308 -0.99 -2.22 -8.56
N SER A 309 -1.40 -3.47 -8.39
CA SER A 309 -0.83 -4.36 -7.39
C SER A 309 0.02 -5.50 -7.96
N SER A 310 0.22 -5.57 -9.28
CA SER A 310 1.07 -6.61 -9.89
C SER A 310 2.52 -6.51 -9.45
N THR A 311 3.04 -5.30 -9.24
CA THR A 311 4.43 -5.10 -8.81
C THR A 311 4.71 -5.74 -7.46
N ASP A 312 3.75 -5.71 -6.51
CA ASP A 312 3.86 -6.39 -5.23
C ASP A 312 3.91 -7.91 -5.37
N TYR A 313 2.98 -8.48 -6.12
CA TYR A 313 2.95 -9.92 -6.33
C TYR A 313 4.20 -10.44 -7.06
N VAL A 314 4.66 -9.73 -8.09
CA VAL A 314 5.92 -10.03 -8.81
C VAL A 314 7.11 -9.93 -7.86
N GLY A 315 7.14 -8.90 -7.01
CA GLY A 315 8.16 -8.71 -5.98
C GLY A 315 8.21 -9.86 -4.98
N HIS A 316 7.05 -10.36 -4.53
CA HIS A 316 6.97 -11.51 -3.64
C HIS A 316 7.49 -12.80 -4.27
N VAL A 317 7.17 -13.04 -5.55
CA VAL A 317 7.52 -14.28 -6.25
C VAL A 317 8.96 -14.29 -6.73
N PHE A 318 9.46 -13.18 -7.28
CA PHE A 318 10.77 -13.12 -7.95
C PHE A 318 11.79 -12.22 -7.25
N GLY A 319 11.32 -11.27 -6.44
CA GLY A 319 12.15 -10.23 -5.80
C GLY A 319 12.37 -9.02 -6.72
N PRO A 320 12.75 -7.85 -6.14
CA PRO A 320 12.88 -6.60 -6.89
C PRO A 320 14.09 -6.55 -7.83
N SER A 321 15.03 -7.50 -7.71
CA SER A 321 16.23 -7.64 -8.55
C SER A 321 16.17 -8.91 -9.41
N SER A 322 15.05 -9.08 -10.14
CA SER A 322 14.80 -10.17 -11.08
C SER A 322 14.52 -9.63 -12.49
N LEU A 323 14.55 -10.50 -13.48
CA LEU A 323 14.17 -10.19 -14.85
C LEU A 323 12.67 -9.88 -14.94
N GLU A 324 11.88 -10.59 -14.15
CA GLU A 324 10.42 -10.44 -14.06
C GLU A 324 10.05 -9.07 -13.46
N ALA A 325 10.73 -8.64 -12.39
CA ALA A 325 10.49 -7.32 -11.82
C ALA A 325 10.85 -6.20 -12.80
N GLU A 326 11.95 -6.33 -13.54
CA GLU A 326 12.32 -5.36 -14.57
C GLU A 326 11.31 -5.33 -15.71
N ASP A 327 10.85 -6.49 -16.23
CA ASP A 327 9.85 -6.55 -17.30
C ASP A 327 8.50 -6.01 -16.81
N ASN A 328 8.10 -6.33 -15.60
CA ASN A 328 6.88 -5.82 -14.99
C ASN A 328 6.87 -4.28 -14.93
N ILE A 329 7.96 -3.65 -14.49
CA ILE A 329 8.06 -2.17 -14.45
C ILE A 329 8.01 -1.56 -15.85
N ARG A 330 8.62 -2.18 -16.86
CA ARG A 330 8.51 -1.72 -18.27
C ARG A 330 7.09 -1.82 -18.80
N ARG A 331 6.36 -2.88 -18.46
CA ARG A 331 4.94 -3.06 -18.83
C ARG A 331 4.03 -2.13 -18.07
N LEU A 332 4.27 -1.94 -16.78
CA LEU A 332 3.57 -0.95 -15.96
C LEU A 332 3.71 0.46 -16.55
N ASP A 333 4.90 0.85 -17.02
CA ASP A 333 5.10 2.14 -17.70
C ASP A 333 4.21 2.28 -18.95
N ARG A 334 4.06 1.21 -19.74
CA ARG A 334 3.17 1.18 -20.92
C ARG A 334 1.69 1.23 -20.52
N THR A 335 1.32 0.53 -19.47
CA THR A 335 -0.04 0.53 -18.90
C THR A 335 -0.41 1.92 -18.35
N LEU A 336 0.55 2.60 -17.70
CA LEU A 336 0.38 3.99 -17.26
C LEU A 336 0.25 4.95 -18.46
N ALA A 337 1.06 4.79 -19.52
CA ALA A 337 0.94 5.59 -20.71
C ALA A 337 -0.45 5.47 -21.35
N ASP A 338 -0.95 4.24 -21.48
CA ASP A 338 -2.29 3.93 -22.01
C ASP A 338 -3.42 4.53 -21.16
N LEU A 339 -3.29 4.48 -19.81
CA LEU A 339 -4.23 5.14 -18.91
C LEU A 339 -4.19 6.66 -19.05
N LEU A 340 -3.00 7.26 -19.08
CA LEU A 340 -2.83 8.71 -19.16
C LEU A 340 -3.32 9.26 -20.50
N ASP A 341 -3.08 8.56 -21.62
CA ASP A 341 -3.60 8.93 -22.94
C ASP A 341 -5.13 8.84 -22.96
N PHE A 342 -5.72 7.80 -22.38
CA PHE A 342 -7.16 7.66 -22.27
C PHE A 342 -7.78 8.80 -21.45
N VAL A 343 -7.19 9.15 -20.30
CA VAL A 343 -7.67 10.24 -19.44
C VAL A 343 -7.51 11.61 -20.15
N ASP A 344 -6.42 11.80 -20.90
CA ASP A 344 -6.21 13.01 -21.71
C ASP A 344 -7.28 13.17 -22.78
N ASP A 345 -7.61 12.09 -23.48
CA ASP A 345 -8.66 12.09 -24.53
C ASP A 345 -10.07 12.34 -23.97
N ARG A 346 -10.37 11.89 -22.74
CA ARG A 346 -11.70 11.95 -22.14
C ARG A 346 -11.97 13.18 -21.28
N VAL A 347 -10.98 13.61 -20.53
CA VAL A 347 -11.08 14.71 -19.56
C VAL A 347 -10.23 15.90 -19.95
N GLY A 348 -9.06 15.63 -20.53
CA GLY A 348 -7.97 16.58 -20.73
C GLY A 348 -7.02 16.56 -19.53
N LEU A 349 -5.79 16.12 -19.72
CA LEU A 349 -4.82 15.96 -18.63
C LEU A 349 -4.45 17.31 -17.96
N ASP A 350 -4.66 18.42 -18.66
CA ASP A 350 -4.53 19.78 -18.14
C ASP A 350 -5.66 20.16 -17.15
N GLN A 351 -6.67 19.31 -16.98
CA GLN A 351 -7.77 19.45 -16.01
C GLN A 351 -7.77 18.33 -14.96
N VAL A 352 -6.71 17.55 -14.90
CA VAL A 352 -6.58 16.41 -13.96
C VAL A 352 -5.41 16.64 -13.01
N LEU A 353 -5.65 16.49 -11.71
CA LEU A 353 -4.58 16.33 -10.74
C LEU A 353 -4.23 14.84 -10.67
N VAL A 354 -3.08 14.46 -11.22
CA VAL A 354 -2.54 13.11 -11.08
C VAL A 354 -1.59 13.08 -9.89
N VAL A 355 -1.81 12.14 -8.97
CA VAL A 355 -0.94 11.87 -7.82
C VAL A 355 -0.48 10.43 -7.91
N LEU A 356 0.82 10.19 -8.07
CA LEU A 356 1.39 8.84 -8.10
C LEU A 356 2.28 8.63 -6.89
N SER A 357 2.05 7.55 -6.17
CA SER A 357 2.88 7.10 -5.06
C SER A 357 2.86 5.58 -4.92
N ALA A 358 3.48 5.06 -3.85
CA ALA A 358 3.41 3.66 -3.46
C ALA A 358 3.12 3.54 -1.96
N ASP A 359 2.49 2.44 -1.61
CA ASP A 359 2.16 2.09 -0.23
C ASP A 359 3.36 1.56 0.57
N HIS A 360 4.36 1.01 -0.10
CA HIS A 360 5.66 0.59 0.44
C HIS A 360 6.63 0.20 -0.68
N GLY A 361 7.86 -0.12 -0.30
CA GLY A 361 8.85 -0.77 -1.14
C GLY A 361 9.06 -2.24 -0.75
N SER A 362 10.26 -2.78 -0.99
CA SER A 362 10.61 -4.17 -0.65
C SER A 362 12.11 -4.39 -0.47
N PRO A 363 12.52 -5.36 0.39
CA PRO A 363 13.91 -5.77 0.51
C PRO A 363 14.36 -6.58 -0.69
N GLU A 364 15.66 -6.65 -0.88
CA GLU A 364 16.27 -7.59 -1.80
C GLU A 364 16.19 -9.03 -1.27
N ASN A 365 16.09 -10.00 -2.18
CA ASN A 365 16.11 -11.41 -1.81
C ASN A 365 17.44 -11.78 -1.14
N PRO A 366 17.45 -12.55 -0.03
CA PRO A 366 18.66 -13.00 0.64
C PRO A 366 19.65 -13.76 -0.26
N GLY A 367 19.16 -14.57 -1.19
CA GLY A 367 19.99 -15.28 -2.18
C GLY A 367 20.70 -14.32 -3.13
N TYR A 368 19.99 -13.31 -3.62
CA TYR A 368 20.58 -12.24 -4.43
C TYR A 368 21.65 -11.48 -3.64
N LEU A 369 21.35 -11.06 -2.41
CA LEU A 369 22.31 -10.35 -1.55
C LEU A 369 23.55 -11.17 -1.23
N ALA A 370 23.41 -12.49 -1.05
CA ALA A 370 24.54 -13.39 -0.83
C ALA A 370 25.53 -13.38 -2.01
N THR A 371 25.07 -13.20 -3.25
CA THR A 371 25.96 -13.04 -4.42
C THR A 371 26.82 -11.78 -4.36
N HIS A 372 26.41 -10.79 -3.53
CA HIS A 372 27.13 -9.54 -3.29
C HIS A 372 27.87 -9.52 -1.94
N GLY A 373 27.87 -10.65 -1.20
CA GLY A 373 28.50 -10.75 0.11
C GLY A 373 27.77 -10.00 1.23
N ILE A 374 26.52 -9.65 1.03
CA ILE A 374 25.66 -8.98 2.02
C ILE A 374 24.92 -10.03 2.84
N LYS A 375 24.98 -9.91 4.18
CA LYS A 375 24.28 -10.80 5.10
C LYS A 375 22.79 -10.46 5.12
N ALA A 376 21.96 -11.45 4.89
CA ALA A 376 20.49 -11.37 4.94
C ALA A 376 19.93 -12.74 5.32
N GLY A 377 18.64 -12.84 5.62
CA GLY A 377 18.04 -14.12 5.98
C GLY A 377 16.53 -14.08 6.10
N THR A 378 15.97 -15.23 6.46
CA THR A 378 14.55 -15.38 6.76
C THR A 378 14.37 -15.81 8.21
N PHE A 379 13.31 -15.32 8.83
CA PHE A 379 12.96 -15.63 10.22
C PHE A 379 11.80 -16.61 10.25
N ASP A 380 11.91 -17.66 11.07
CA ASP A 380 10.90 -18.67 11.28
C ASP A 380 10.43 -18.61 12.75
N PHE A 381 9.23 -18.07 12.96
CA PHE A 381 8.66 -17.92 14.29
C PHE A 381 8.34 -19.27 14.95
N GLU A 382 8.04 -20.31 14.19
CA GLU A 382 7.73 -21.65 14.72
C GLU A 382 8.93 -22.29 15.43
N ARG A 383 10.15 -21.86 15.12
CA ARG A 383 11.37 -22.39 15.75
C ARG A 383 11.73 -21.71 17.07
N VAL A 384 11.04 -20.64 17.45
CA VAL A 384 11.32 -19.86 18.65
C VAL A 384 11.29 -20.71 19.93
N ASP A 385 10.44 -21.73 20.00
CA ASP A 385 10.31 -22.63 21.15
C ASP A 385 11.59 -23.42 21.46
N THR A 386 12.43 -23.67 20.45
CA THR A 386 13.69 -24.41 20.59
C THR A 386 14.86 -23.53 21.00
N GLU A 387 14.65 -22.22 20.98
CA GLU A 387 15.71 -21.27 21.33
C GLU A 387 16.02 -21.28 22.85
N PRO A 388 17.29 -21.20 23.24
CA PRO A 388 17.68 -21.28 24.64
C PRO A 388 16.99 -20.26 25.55
N GLY A 389 16.65 -19.08 25.04
CA GLY A 389 15.91 -18.05 25.74
C GLY A 389 14.50 -18.50 26.12
N PHE A 390 13.78 -19.07 25.17
CA PHE A 390 12.42 -19.58 25.37
C PHE A 390 12.40 -20.84 26.25
N VAL A 391 13.41 -21.68 26.16
CA VAL A 391 13.60 -22.80 27.12
C VAL A 391 13.77 -22.25 28.55
N ARG A 392 14.53 -21.16 28.75
CA ARG A 392 14.64 -20.50 30.07
C ARG A 392 13.31 -19.89 30.54
N LEU A 393 12.55 -19.24 29.64
CA LEU A 393 11.20 -18.73 29.97
C LEU A 393 10.28 -19.87 30.41
N GLY A 394 10.34 -21.04 29.74
CA GLY A 394 9.61 -22.23 30.14
C GLY A 394 9.99 -22.72 31.55
N ALA A 395 11.27 -22.71 31.89
CA ALA A 395 11.73 -23.06 33.25
C ALA A 395 11.28 -22.02 34.29
N GLN A 396 11.20 -20.75 33.94
CA GLN A 396 10.81 -19.66 34.85
C GLN A 396 9.29 -19.59 35.07
N PHE A 397 8.50 -19.70 33.99
CA PHE A 397 7.05 -19.46 34.03
C PHE A 397 6.22 -20.74 33.84
N GLY A 398 6.86 -21.86 33.53
CA GLY A 398 6.25 -23.18 33.40
C GLY A 398 5.85 -23.56 31.95
N GLU A 399 5.64 -22.60 31.04
CA GLU A 399 5.24 -22.87 29.66
C GLU A 399 5.54 -21.65 28.76
N ALA A 400 6.73 -21.60 28.15
CA ALA A 400 7.16 -20.41 27.40
C ALA A 400 6.27 -20.06 26.19
N ARG A 401 6.00 -21.05 25.33
CA ARG A 401 5.19 -20.85 24.12
C ARG A 401 3.74 -20.51 24.44
N ALA A 402 3.17 -21.12 25.45
CA ALA A 402 1.80 -20.85 25.88
C ALA A 402 1.59 -19.42 26.41
N LEU A 403 2.69 -18.70 26.75
CA LEU A 403 2.61 -17.29 27.12
C LEU A 403 2.30 -16.39 25.89
N ILE A 404 2.53 -16.88 24.67
CA ILE A 404 2.19 -16.19 23.42
C ILE A 404 0.86 -16.72 22.93
N ARG A 405 -0.15 -15.84 22.85
CA ARG A 405 -1.49 -16.17 22.34
C ARG A 405 -1.51 -16.23 20.82
N ASN A 406 -0.88 -15.23 20.19
CA ASN A 406 -0.83 -15.07 18.73
C ASN A 406 0.44 -14.33 18.31
N PHE A 407 0.94 -14.68 17.15
CA PHE A 407 1.93 -13.89 16.40
C PHE A 407 1.31 -13.51 15.07
N SER A 408 1.04 -12.23 14.89
CA SER A 408 0.67 -11.63 13.61
C SER A 408 1.70 -10.56 13.32
N SER A 409 2.65 -10.85 12.41
CA SER A 409 3.74 -9.93 12.10
C SER A 409 3.23 -8.50 11.93
N PRO A 410 3.87 -7.52 12.51
CA PRO A 410 5.06 -7.56 13.39
C PRO A 410 4.75 -7.74 14.90
N TYR A 411 3.56 -8.16 15.28
CA TYR A 411 3.08 -8.13 16.66
C TYR A 411 3.06 -9.51 17.32
N VAL A 412 3.51 -9.54 18.59
CA VAL A 412 3.32 -10.64 19.51
C VAL A 412 2.23 -10.27 20.52
N TYR A 413 1.22 -11.10 20.64
CA TYR A 413 0.12 -10.96 21.59
C TYR A 413 0.30 -11.99 22.71
N LEU A 414 0.37 -11.53 23.95
CA LEU A 414 0.56 -12.40 25.10
C LEU A 414 -0.77 -13.04 25.55
N ASN A 415 -0.67 -14.25 26.09
CA ASN A 415 -1.79 -14.99 26.67
C ASN A 415 -2.11 -14.44 28.06
N ARG A 416 -2.86 -13.34 28.11
CA ARG A 416 -3.19 -12.64 29.36
C ARG A 416 -4.03 -13.49 30.31
N GLU A 417 -4.85 -14.41 29.81
CA GLU A 417 -5.65 -15.34 30.61
C GLU A 417 -4.74 -16.29 31.34
N LEU A 418 -3.81 -16.95 30.68
CA LEU A 418 -2.83 -17.85 31.28
C LEU A 418 -1.93 -17.13 32.27
N ILE A 419 -1.48 -15.91 31.96
CA ILE A 419 -0.68 -15.07 32.87
C ILE A 419 -1.43 -14.79 34.17
N ALA A 420 -2.72 -14.44 34.08
CA ALA A 420 -3.57 -14.20 35.23
C ALA A 420 -3.87 -15.49 36.02
N GLU A 421 -4.19 -16.60 35.34
CA GLU A 421 -4.42 -17.90 35.96
C GLU A 421 -3.24 -18.38 36.79
N LYS A 422 -2.03 -18.18 36.28
CA LYS A 422 -0.79 -18.53 36.99
C LYS A 422 -0.36 -17.49 38.02
N GLY A 423 -1.08 -16.40 38.18
CA GLY A 423 -0.73 -15.32 39.11
C GLY A 423 0.59 -14.62 38.79
N LEU A 424 1.00 -14.62 37.51
CA LEU A 424 2.23 -13.96 37.07
C LEU A 424 2.01 -12.46 36.92
N ASP A 425 3.06 -11.68 37.15
CA ASP A 425 3.03 -10.24 36.87
C ASP A 425 3.13 -9.99 35.35
N PRO A 426 2.09 -9.38 34.71
CA PRO A 426 2.07 -9.18 33.28
C PRO A 426 3.25 -8.36 32.77
N ALA A 427 3.70 -7.35 33.50
CA ALA A 427 4.82 -6.51 33.11
C ALA A 427 6.13 -7.31 33.09
N THR A 428 6.34 -8.18 34.08
CA THR A 428 7.51 -9.06 34.13
C THR A 428 7.51 -10.07 32.99
N VAL A 429 6.35 -10.64 32.62
CA VAL A 429 6.25 -11.58 31.50
C VAL A 429 6.53 -10.85 30.20
N GLU A 430 5.89 -9.70 29.94
CA GLU A 430 6.08 -8.89 28.73
C GLU A 430 7.56 -8.51 28.54
N ASP A 431 8.20 -7.96 29.58
CA ASP A 431 9.63 -7.57 29.53
C ASP A 431 10.55 -8.78 29.33
N SER A 432 10.19 -9.95 29.88
CA SER A 432 10.99 -11.17 29.73
C SER A 432 10.88 -11.75 28.33
N VAL A 433 9.67 -11.81 27.76
CA VAL A 433 9.44 -12.28 26.39
C VAL A 433 10.11 -11.32 25.38
N ALA A 434 9.92 -10.00 25.55
CA ALA A 434 10.54 -9.00 24.67
C ALA A 434 12.07 -9.14 24.66
N ARG A 435 12.69 -9.29 25.83
CA ARG A 435 14.14 -9.46 25.95
C ARG A 435 14.65 -10.73 25.28
N GLU A 436 13.96 -11.86 25.41
CA GLU A 436 14.41 -13.10 24.77
C GLU A 436 14.20 -13.07 23.26
N LEU A 437 13.15 -12.38 22.75
CA LEU A 437 12.97 -12.10 21.32
C LEU A 437 14.11 -11.22 20.79
N ASP A 438 14.46 -10.16 21.49
CA ASP A 438 15.53 -9.21 21.13
C ASP A 438 16.93 -9.88 20.99
N LEU A 439 17.11 -11.04 21.58
CA LEU A 439 18.36 -11.82 21.51
C LEU A 439 18.40 -12.84 20.35
N LEU A 440 17.28 -13.00 19.62
CA LEU A 440 17.22 -13.97 18.52
C LEU A 440 17.94 -13.44 17.28
N PRO A 441 18.68 -14.30 16.55
CA PRO A 441 19.26 -13.92 15.27
C PRO A 441 18.16 -13.51 14.28
N GLY A 442 18.36 -12.38 13.60
CA GLY A 442 17.41 -11.83 12.64
C GLY A 442 16.42 -10.82 13.24
N ILE A 443 16.42 -10.63 14.56
CA ILE A 443 15.66 -9.57 15.23
C ILE A 443 16.62 -8.42 15.60
N ASP A 444 16.32 -7.21 15.16
CA ASP A 444 17.03 -5.97 15.49
C ASP A 444 16.52 -5.39 16.81
N LEU A 445 15.20 -5.44 17.03
CA LEU A 445 14.56 -4.85 18.20
C LEU A 445 13.22 -5.52 18.52
N ALA A 446 13.00 -5.86 19.79
CA ALA A 446 11.70 -6.26 20.31
C ALA A 446 11.19 -5.23 21.35
N VAL A 447 10.15 -4.49 20.98
CA VAL A 447 9.65 -3.33 21.71
C VAL A 447 8.43 -3.70 22.53
N SER A 448 8.53 -3.63 23.87
CA SER A 448 7.37 -3.76 24.78
C SER A 448 6.42 -2.57 24.59
N SER A 449 5.17 -2.85 24.23
CA SER A 449 4.11 -1.84 24.04
C SER A 449 3.78 -1.08 25.33
N ARG A 450 3.88 -1.73 26.50
CA ARG A 450 3.74 -1.07 27.79
C ARG A 450 4.85 -0.04 28.00
N ARG A 451 6.12 -0.45 27.83
CA ARG A 451 7.26 0.45 27.99
C ARG A 451 7.25 1.60 26.98
N LEU A 452 6.77 1.33 25.76
CA LEU A 452 6.58 2.36 24.74
C LEU A 452 5.59 3.45 25.21
N ARG A 453 4.43 3.03 25.74
CA ARG A 453 3.41 3.96 26.28
C ARG A 453 3.89 4.74 27.50
N GLU A 454 4.70 4.12 28.36
CA GLU A 454 5.25 4.73 29.57
C GLU A 454 6.47 5.62 29.31
N GLY A 455 6.91 5.75 28.04
CA GLY A 455 8.08 6.53 27.66
C GLY A 455 9.40 5.95 28.19
N GLN A 456 9.44 4.64 28.46
CA GLN A 456 10.60 3.94 29.03
C GLN A 456 11.52 3.34 27.96
N ILE A 457 11.22 3.56 26.69
CA ILE A 457 12.06 3.16 25.56
C ILE A 457 12.78 4.40 25.03
N GLY A 458 14.07 4.25 24.72
CA GLY A 458 14.90 5.34 24.21
C GLY A 458 14.39 6.00 22.94
N GLU A 459 15.06 7.05 22.52
CA GLU A 459 14.82 7.74 21.25
C GLU A 459 15.60 7.08 20.11
N GLY A 460 15.10 7.19 18.88
CA GLY A 460 15.76 6.68 17.67
C GLY A 460 14.77 6.46 16.55
N LYS A 461 15.23 6.54 15.31
CA LYS A 461 14.37 6.48 14.11
C LYS A 461 13.47 5.24 14.10
N VAL A 462 14.01 4.06 14.43
CA VAL A 462 13.24 2.81 14.48
C VAL A 462 12.18 2.85 15.58
N VAL A 463 12.54 3.32 16.77
CA VAL A 463 11.59 3.45 17.91
C VAL A 463 10.50 4.47 17.60
N ASP A 464 10.86 5.58 16.95
CA ASP A 464 9.88 6.61 16.56
C ASP A 464 8.93 6.08 15.49
N ALA A 465 9.41 5.30 14.53
CA ALA A 465 8.58 4.61 13.55
C ALA A 465 7.62 3.60 14.21
N VAL A 466 8.09 2.84 15.21
CA VAL A 466 7.24 1.93 16.00
C VAL A 466 6.17 2.71 16.78
N ARG A 467 6.49 3.90 17.34
CA ARG A 467 5.49 4.76 18.01
C ARG A 467 4.39 5.22 17.06
N ARG A 468 4.75 5.60 15.84
CA ARG A 468 3.79 5.99 14.80
C ARG A 468 2.90 4.83 14.35
N ASN A 469 3.38 3.59 14.50
CA ASN A 469 2.61 2.38 14.18
C ASN A 469 1.75 1.87 15.34
N PHE A 470 2.00 2.32 16.56
CA PHE A 470 1.37 1.76 17.75
C PHE A 470 -0.04 2.33 17.99
N HIS A 471 -1.08 1.49 17.84
CA HIS A 471 -2.45 1.78 18.26
C HIS A 471 -2.79 0.96 19.54
N ARG A 472 -3.28 1.65 20.58
CA ARG A 472 -3.45 1.07 21.92
C ARG A 472 -4.33 -0.17 21.99
N ASP A 473 -5.33 -0.27 21.12
CA ASP A 473 -6.34 -1.33 21.18
C ASP A 473 -6.08 -2.47 20.19
N ARG A 474 -5.32 -2.21 19.10
CA ARG A 474 -5.05 -3.18 18.03
C ARG A 474 -3.64 -3.76 18.06
N SER A 475 -2.65 -2.96 18.44
CA SER A 475 -1.25 -3.42 18.47
C SER A 475 -1.02 -4.52 19.50
N GLY A 476 -0.07 -5.42 19.23
CA GLY A 476 0.35 -6.48 20.14
C GLY A 476 1.00 -5.96 21.43
N ASP A 477 1.30 -6.86 22.34
CA ASP A 477 2.02 -6.53 23.57
C ASP A 477 3.51 -6.26 23.30
N ILE A 478 4.05 -6.83 22.21
CA ILE A 478 5.42 -6.63 21.77
C ILE A 478 5.41 -6.39 20.25
N TYR A 479 6.15 -5.38 19.81
CA TYR A 479 6.46 -5.12 18.39
C TYR A 479 7.83 -5.71 18.06
N VAL A 480 7.94 -6.47 16.99
CA VAL A 480 9.20 -7.07 16.51
C VAL A 480 9.67 -6.35 15.26
N VAL A 481 10.91 -5.86 15.28
CA VAL A 481 11.61 -5.32 14.12
C VAL A 481 12.69 -6.30 13.71
N PHE A 482 12.67 -6.77 12.47
CA PHE A 482 13.70 -7.65 11.94
C PHE A 482 14.97 -6.87 11.57
N GLU A 483 16.14 -7.54 11.61
CA GLU A 483 17.39 -6.99 11.07
C GLU A 483 17.20 -6.57 9.60
N PRO A 484 17.99 -5.61 9.07
CA PRO A 484 17.91 -5.25 7.65
C PRO A 484 18.02 -6.47 6.73
N HIS A 485 17.07 -6.58 5.77
CA HIS A 485 16.96 -7.70 4.82
C HIS A 485 16.66 -9.06 5.48
N TRP A 486 16.01 -9.02 6.66
CA TRP A 486 15.39 -10.19 7.27
C TRP A 486 13.88 -10.05 7.26
N PHE A 487 13.16 -11.11 6.92
CA PHE A 487 11.70 -11.17 6.86
C PHE A 487 11.20 -12.60 7.06
N ILE A 488 9.89 -12.76 7.22
CA ILE A 488 9.23 -14.07 7.22
C ILE A 488 8.92 -14.42 5.77
N ALA A 489 9.51 -15.51 5.27
CA ALA A 489 9.36 -15.95 3.89
C ALA A 489 8.27 -17.02 3.70
N ASP A 490 7.76 -17.62 4.76
CA ASP A 490 6.72 -18.64 4.66
C ASP A 490 5.33 -17.99 4.63
N PHE A 491 4.69 -18.08 3.48
CA PHE A 491 3.30 -17.69 3.25
C PHE A 491 2.40 -18.93 3.29
N ASP A 492 2.26 -19.54 4.48
CA ASP A 492 1.48 -20.76 4.72
C ASP A 492 1.86 -21.89 3.77
N GLY A 493 3.15 -22.20 3.69
CA GLY A 493 3.72 -23.27 2.88
C GLY A 493 4.18 -22.85 1.48
N LEU A 494 3.97 -21.59 1.07
CA LEU A 494 4.62 -21.00 -0.10
C LEU A 494 5.82 -20.14 0.35
N THR A 495 7.02 -20.55 -0.01
CA THR A 495 8.21 -19.73 0.27
C THR A 495 8.32 -18.62 -0.75
N VAL A 496 8.24 -17.36 -0.30
CA VAL A 496 8.36 -16.18 -1.16
C VAL A 496 9.80 -15.69 -1.26
N ALA A 497 10.13 -15.06 -2.40
CA ALA A 497 11.45 -14.52 -2.68
C ALA A 497 11.75 -13.24 -1.87
N SER A 498 10.73 -12.42 -1.62
CA SER A 498 10.83 -11.18 -0.84
C SER A 498 9.53 -10.92 -0.09
N ALA A 499 9.62 -10.30 1.09
CA ALA A 499 8.48 -9.78 1.84
C ALA A 499 8.90 -8.49 2.56
N HIS A 500 7.96 -7.58 2.71
CA HIS A 500 8.09 -6.23 3.27
C HIS A 500 7.45 -6.13 4.66
N GLY A 501 7.37 -4.94 5.24
CA GLY A 501 6.76 -4.70 6.55
C GLY A 501 7.77 -4.20 7.59
N SER A 502 8.82 -3.49 7.16
CA SER A 502 9.89 -3.03 8.03
C SER A 502 10.08 -1.51 8.00
N PRO A 503 10.74 -0.91 9.03
CA PRO A 503 11.06 0.52 9.03
C PRO A 503 12.31 0.88 8.19
N TRP A 504 12.87 -0.09 7.46
CA TRP A 504 14.10 0.11 6.70
C TRP A 504 13.83 0.87 5.40
N THR A 505 14.84 1.59 4.93
CA THR A 505 14.71 2.50 3.77
C THR A 505 14.20 1.81 2.51
N TYR A 506 14.53 0.54 2.29
CA TYR A 506 14.07 -0.18 1.12
C TYR A 506 12.54 -0.45 1.14
N ASP A 507 11.91 -0.47 2.31
CA ASP A 507 10.45 -0.58 2.46
C ASP A 507 9.77 0.79 2.57
N THR A 508 10.45 1.77 3.20
CA THR A 508 9.83 3.08 3.45
C THR A 508 9.98 4.07 2.30
N HIS A 509 11.05 3.96 1.49
CA HIS A 509 11.32 4.88 0.38
C HIS A 509 10.45 4.57 -0.84
N VAL A 510 9.60 5.53 -1.20
CA VAL A 510 8.63 5.43 -2.30
C VAL A 510 8.67 6.68 -3.18
N PRO A 511 8.22 6.63 -4.44
CA PRO A 511 8.04 7.85 -5.24
C PRO A 511 6.83 8.63 -4.74
N VAL A 512 6.88 9.96 -4.83
CA VAL A 512 5.71 10.85 -4.74
C VAL A 512 5.80 11.85 -5.89
N ILE A 513 4.80 11.82 -6.78
CA ILE A 513 4.73 12.66 -7.96
C ILE A 513 3.36 13.34 -8.00
N PHE A 514 3.34 14.65 -8.18
CA PHE A 514 2.14 15.45 -8.42
C PHE A 514 2.25 16.09 -9.81
N HIS A 515 1.26 15.86 -10.65
CA HIS A 515 1.15 16.44 -11.99
C HIS A 515 -0.25 17.02 -12.17
N GLY A 516 -0.37 18.27 -12.58
CA GLY A 516 -1.70 18.87 -12.77
C GLY A 516 -1.67 20.36 -13.08
N PRO A 517 -2.86 20.96 -13.23
CA PRO A 517 -3.01 22.38 -13.55
C PRO A 517 -2.27 23.27 -12.56
N GLY A 518 -1.45 24.19 -13.07
CA GLY A 518 -0.72 25.15 -12.24
C GLY A 518 0.48 24.59 -11.47
N ILE A 519 0.77 23.28 -11.58
CA ILE A 519 1.93 22.67 -10.90
C ILE A 519 3.16 22.80 -11.81
N PRO A 520 4.19 23.59 -11.43
CA PRO A 520 5.39 23.72 -12.25
C PRO A 520 6.28 22.45 -12.12
N PRO A 521 6.90 21.98 -13.22
CA PRO A 521 7.80 20.85 -13.15
C PRO A 521 8.99 21.11 -12.21
N ALA A 522 9.23 20.21 -11.25
CA ALA A 522 10.36 20.30 -10.35
C ALA A 522 10.81 18.92 -9.84
N ARG A 523 12.10 18.77 -9.56
CA ARG A 523 12.66 17.60 -8.85
C ARG A 523 13.11 18.05 -7.46
N ILE A 524 12.45 17.54 -6.44
CA ILE A 524 12.64 17.93 -5.04
C ILE A 524 13.35 16.80 -4.29
N ALA A 525 14.51 17.14 -3.70
CA ALA A 525 15.35 16.16 -3.00
C ALA A 525 15.28 16.28 -1.47
N ARG A 526 14.46 17.20 -0.92
CA ARG A 526 14.23 17.21 0.53
C ARG A 526 13.43 16.01 0.97
N HIS A 527 13.62 15.58 2.20
CA HIS A 527 12.80 14.55 2.82
C HIS A 527 11.35 15.04 2.95
N VAL A 528 10.41 14.20 2.52
CA VAL A 528 8.97 14.36 2.72
C VAL A 528 8.39 13.04 3.22
N GLU A 529 7.22 13.08 3.83
CA GLU A 529 6.55 11.88 4.30
C GLU A 529 5.26 11.61 3.53
N THR A 530 4.86 10.36 3.41
CA THR A 530 3.64 9.96 2.70
C THR A 530 2.36 10.48 3.37
N VAL A 531 2.41 10.78 4.67
CA VAL A 531 1.32 11.49 5.38
C VAL A 531 1.06 12.90 4.83
N ASP A 532 2.00 13.48 4.07
CA ASP A 532 1.85 14.81 3.47
C ASP A 532 0.95 14.79 2.21
N VAL A 533 0.68 13.61 1.62
CA VAL A 533 -0.04 13.48 0.34
C VAL A 533 -1.50 13.95 0.46
N ALA A 534 -2.28 13.37 1.36
CA ALA A 534 -3.70 13.74 1.51
C ALA A 534 -3.90 15.22 1.93
N PRO A 535 -3.14 15.79 2.87
CA PRO A 535 -3.19 17.23 3.16
C PRO A 535 -2.82 18.11 1.96
N THR A 536 -1.91 17.68 1.09
CA THR A 536 -1.55 18.41 -0.13
C THR A 536 -2.71 18.42 -1.13
N ILE A 537 -3.36 17.26 -1.37
CA ILE A 537 -4.56 17.18 -2.21
C ILE A 537 -5.66 18.09 -1.65
N ALA A 538 -5.90 18.03 -0.33
CA ALA A 538 -6.89 18.87 0.33
C ALA A 538 -6.61 20.37 0.13
N ALA A 539 -5.38 20.80 0.33
CA ALA A 539 -4.97 22.18 0.15
C ALA A 539 -5.11 22.63 -1.32
N TYR A 540 -4.72 21.78 -2.26
CA TYR A 540 -4.83 22.06 -3.70
C TYR A 540 -6.32 22.24 -4.13
N LEU A 541 -7.23 21.42 -3.60
CA LEU A 541 -8.67 21.53 -3.86
C LEU A 541 -9.36 22.64 -3.07
N GLY A 542 -8.73 23.14 -2.00
CA GLY A 542 -9.34 24.08 -1.06
C GLY A 542 -10.39 23.42 -0.15
N THR A 543 -10.23 22.12 0.12
CA THR A 543 -11.00 21.37 1.13
C THR A 543 -10.27 21.38 2.47
N LYS A 544 -10.87 20.83 3.52
CA LYS A 544 -10.14 20.55 4.75
C LYS A 544 -9.38 19.22 4.61
N PRO A 545 -8.24 19.05 5.31
CA PRO A 545 -7.58 17.76 5.37
C PRO A 545 -8.42 16.72 6.12
N PRO A 546 -8.16 15.40 5.91
CA PRO A 546 -8.81 14.34 6.68
C PRO A 546 -8.68 14.52 8.19
N SER A 547 -9.67 14.02 8.94
CA SER A 547 -9.84 14.30 10.38
C SER A 547 -8.66 13.88 11.26
N GLY A 548 -7.89 12.87 10.83
CA GLY A 548 -6.71 12.36 11.53
C GLY A 548 -5.38 12.83 10.96
N ALA A 549 -5.38 13.67 9.91
CA ALA A 549 -4.17 14.04 9.19
C ALA A 549 -3.13 14.72 10.10
N THR A 550 -1.90 14.23 10.06
CA THR A 550 -0.73 14.77 10.78
C THR A 550 0.31 15.35 9.84
N GLY A 551 0.21 15.05 8.54
CA GLY A 551 1.09 15.57 7.51
C GLY A 551 0.88 17.06 7.24
N VAL A 552 1.82 17.65 6.51
CA VAL A 552 1.80 19.06 6.10
C VAL A 552 1.72 19.17 4.59
N PRO A 553 0.94 20.12 4.04
CA PRO A 553 0.90 20.33 2.60
C PRO A 553 2.27 20.60 1.99
N LEU A 554 2.57 19.95 0.87
CA LEU A 554 3.80 20.14 0.09
C LEU A 554 3.68 21.43 -0.72
N THR A 555 4.30 22.50 -0.25
CA THR A 555 4.15 23.86 -0.82
C THR A 555 4.60 23.95 -2.27
N GLU A 556 5.55 23.13 -2.69
CA GLU A 556 6.03 23.04 -4.08
C GLU A 556 4.94 22.60 -5.09
N VAL A 557 3.85 22.04 -4.59
CA VAL A 557 2.68 21.64 -5.39
C VAL A 557 1.66 22.80 -5.47
N LEU A 558 1.69 23.72 -4.50
CA LEU A 558 0.68 24.75 -4.31
C LEU A 558 1.10 26.13 -4.82
N ASP A 559 2.42 26.36 -4.99
CA ASP A 559 3.03 27.61 -5.48
C ASP A 559 3.12 27.67 -7.01
#